data_4b6f82bbbd7c5943198aea7f3596a78d
#
_entry.id   4b6f82bbbd7c5943198aea7f3596a78d
#
_cell.length_a   1.000
_cell.length_b   1.000
_cell.length_c   1.000
_cell.angle_alpha   90.00
_cell.angle_beta   90.00
_cell.angle_gamma   90.00
#
_symmetry.space_group_name_H-M   'P 1'
#
loop_
_entity.id
_entity.type
_entity.pdbx_description
1 polymer ?
#
loop_
_entity_poly.entity_id
_entity_poly.type
_entity_poly.pdbx_seq_one_letter_code
_entity_poly.pdbx_strand_id
1 'polypeptide(L)'
;RSRRQRQMCIRDRPSTAQVLSTSDPEEIIRAVSMVADDNQTKPSYLKRGVIARGRGRSYGDPAANSGGLVIDMEPLNTIHSIDPDTAIVDVDAGVTLDQLMKAALPYGLWVPVLPGTRQVTIGGAIGPDIHGKNHHSAGSFGNHVRSMELLVADGRVLHLEPAGTPDDPDGSLFWATVGGMGLTGIILRATIEMTRTETAYFIADGDVTHTLDETIAFHSDGSEVNYTYSSAWFDAISAPPALGQATISRGSLATLDQLQEYAPKLAKDPLKFNAPQLLTVPDVFPNWWMNKYMMIAIGKTYSALGGTYRNKIKNLTQFYQPLDLIGEWNRGYGSNGFLQYQFVVPREAVDPFKEIIYDIQKSGHYSALNVFKLFGEGNQAPLSYPMPGWNVCVDFPIKPGLGDFLDDLDARVAEFGGRLYLAKESRTSAEMFHSMYPRMDEWIATRRRIDPDGVFMSDMARRLELN
;
A
#
# COMPACT_ATOMS: atom_id res chain seq x y z
N ARG A 1 22.86 9.80 -13.38
CA ARG A 1 23.30 8.48 -13.87
C ARG A 1 22.08 7.72 -14.39
N SER A 2 22.20 7.10 -15.58
CA SER A 2 21.16 6.20 -16.09
C SER A 2 21.18 4.89 -15.28
N ARG A 3 20.04 4.47 -14.74
CA ARG A 3 19.91 3.21 -13.98
C ARG A 3 18.70 2.44 -14.47
N ARG A 4 18.85 1.11 -14.56
CA ARG A 4 17.73 0.19 -14.75
C ARG A 4 16.90 0.17 -13.46
N GLN A 5 15.64 0.54 -13.54
CA GLN A 5 14.73 0.53 -12.42
C GLN A 5 14.15 -0.87 -12.22
N ARG A 6 14.07 -1.33 -10.98
CA ARG A 6 13.39 -2.56 -10.60
C ARG A 6 12.43 -2.22 -9.46
N GLN A 7 11.30 -2.86 -9.46
CA GLN A 7 10.31 -2.81 -8.40
C GLN A 7 10.22 -4.15 -7.69
N MET A 8 9.27 -4.32 -6.76
CA MET A 8 9.19 -5.52 -5.93
C MET A 8 8.75 -6.77 -6.71
N CYS A 9 8.02 -6.62 -7.82
CA CYS A 9 7.76 -7.70 -8.75
C CYS A 9 9.02 -8.06 -9.54
N ILE A 10 9.39 -9.34 -9.59
CA ILE A 10 10.61 -9.81 -10.26
C ILE A 10 10.53 -9.61 -11.78
N ARG A 11 9.32 -9.47 -12.33
CA ARG A 11 9.08 -9.19 -13.75
C ARG A 11 8.44 -7.82 -13.98
N ASP A 12 9.04 -6.78 -13.42
CA ASP A 12 8.71 -5.41 -13.79
C ASP A 12 8.89 -5.23 -15.30
N ARG A 13 8.10 -4.37 -15.89
CA ARG A 13 8.48 -3.80 -17.18
C ARG A 13 9.78 -3.03 -16.95
N PRO A 14 10.93 -3.53 -17.43
CA PRO A 14 12.20 -2.86 -17.16
C PRO A 14 12.16 -1.50 -17.84
N SER A 15 12.37 -0.44 -17.07
CA SER A 15 12.49 0.91 -17.57
C SER A 15 13.91 1.45 -17.35
N THR A 16 14.38 2.29 -18.24
CA THR A 16 15.63 3.01 -18.09
C THR A 16 15.33 4.49 -17.98
N ALA A 17 15.78 5.11 -16.88
CA ALA A 17 15.58 6.53 -16.63
C ALA A 17 16.88 7.20 -16.16
N GLN A 18 16.93 8.52 -16.25
CA GLN A 18 17.88 9.30 -15.47
C GLN A 18 17.46 9.29 -14.00
N VAL A 19 18.42 9.24 -13.08
CA VAL A 19 18.13 9.25 -11.64
C VAL A 19 18.93 10.38 -10.99
N LEU A 20 18.20 11.27 -10.32
CA LEU A 20 18.74 12.22 -9.36
C LEU A 20 18.55 11.65 -7.96
N SER A 21 19.62 11.59 -7.17
CA SER A 21 19.57 11.13 -5.76
C SER A 21 20.29 12.19 -4.94
N THR A 22 19.53 12.95 -4.15
CA THR A 22 20.05 14.09 -3.38
C THR A 22 19.22 14.29 -2.11
N SER A 23 19.86 14.83 -1.07
CA SER A 23 19.21 15.31 0.15
C SER A 23 18.97 16.82 0.13
N ASP A 24 19.32 17.52 -0.95
CA ASP A 24 19.13 18.96 -1.10
C ASP A 24 17.81 19.25 -1.83
N PRO A 25 16.79 19.84 -1.16
CA PRO A 25 15.53 20.21 -1.81
C PRO A 25 15.71 21.19 -2.97
N GLU A 26 16.71 22.06 -2.92
CA GLU A 26 17.00 23.02 -3.97
C GLU A 26 17.47 22.34 -5.28
N GLU A 27 18.19 21.23 -5.17
CA GLU A 27 18.55 20.44 -6.36
C GLU A 27 17.31 19.75 -6.96
N ILE A 28 16.36 19.32 -6.13
CA ILE A 28 15.09 18.74 -6.58
C ILE A 28 14.28 19.82 -7.33
N ILE A 29 14.14 21.01 -6.75
CA ILE A 29 13.44 22.14 -7.35
C ILE A 29 14.05 22.49 -8.71
N ARG A 30 15.37 22.65 -8.77
CA ARG A 30 16.09 22.94 -10.03
C ARG A 30 15.85 21.84 -11.08
N ALA A 31 15.85 20.57 -10.68
CA ALA A 31 15.63 19.46 -11.60
C ALA A 31 14.20 19.46 -12.18
N VAL A 32 13.19 19.77 -11.38
CA VAL A 32 11.79 19.90 -11.82
C VAL A 32 11.67 21.08 -12.79
N SER A 33 12.24 22.25 -12.47
CA SER A 33 12.22 23.43 -13.32
C SER A 33 12.89 23.16 -14.68
N MET A 34 14.03 22.46 -14.69
CA MET A 34 14.69 22.07 -15.95
C MET A 34 13.81 21.15 -16.82
N VAL A 35 13.06 20.23 -16.21
CA VAL A 35 12.12 19.37 -16.95
C VAL A 35 10.92 20.17 -17.46
N ALA A 36 10.44 21.14 -16.69
CA ALA A 36 9.35 22.03 -17.10
C ALA A 36 9.77 22.87 -18.33
N ASP A 37 10.94 23.50 -18.29
CA ASP A 37 11.49 24.27 -19.42
C ASP A 37 11.70 23.41 -20.68
N ASP A 38 12.23 22.19 -20.50
CA ASP A 38 12.41 21.23 -21.56
C ASP A 38 11.08 20.80 -22.21
N ASN A 39 10.04 20.60 -21.39
CA ASN A 39 8.70 20.26 -21.86
C ASN A 39 8.03 21.37 -22.69
N GLN A 40 8.33 22.66 -22.41
CA GLN A 40 7.78 23.76 -23.21
C GLN A 40 8.25 23.75 -24.65
N THR A 41 9.45 23.26 -24.90
CA THR A 41 10.08 23.24 -26.23
C THR A 41 9.85 21.95 -27.00
N LYS A 42 9.41 20.88 -26.36
CA LYS A 42 9.24 19.55 -26.96
C LYS A 42 7.79 19.29 -27.38
N PRO A 43 7.57 18.61 -28.51
CA PRO A 43 6.26 18.07 -28.85
C PRO A 43 5.85 17.01 -27.82
N SER A 44 4.54 16.86 -27.61
CA SER A 44 3.97 16.01 -26.54
C SER A 44 4.51 14.57 -26.50
N TYR A 45 4.73 13.95 -27.67
CA TYR A 45 5.24 12.58 -27.77
C TYR A 45 6.71 12.42 -27.33
N LEU A 46 7.47 13.51 -27.20
CA LEU A 46 8.85 13.52 -26.67
C LEU A 46 8.94 13.96 -25.21
N LYS A 47 7.87 14.48 -24.63
CA LYS A 47 7.83 14.83 -23.21
C LYS A 47 7.91 13.57 -22.37
N ARG A 48 8.89 13.49 -21.46
CA ARG A 48 9.11 12.33 -20.58
C ARG A 48 8.85 12.61 -19.11
N GLY A 49 8.97 13.86 -18.72
CA GLY A 49 8.64 14.33 -17.38
C GLY A 49 9.56 13.79 -16.29
N VAL A 50 9.08 13.98 -15.06
CA VAL A 50 9.76 13.59 -13.83
C VAL A 50 8.77 12.90 -12.88
N ILE A 51 9.26 11.94 -12.06
CA ILE A 51 8.51 11.31 -10.99
C ILE A 51 9.39 11.10 -9.75
N ALA A 52 8.79 11.30 -8.57
CA ALA A 52 9.42 10.95 -7.31
C ALA A 52 9.35 9.43 -7.07
N ARG A 53 10.40 8.87 -6.44
CA ARG A 53 10.47 7.48 -6.05
C ARG A 53 11.04 7.33 -4.65
N GLY A 54 10.28 6.69 -3.75
CA GLY A 54 10.79 6.22 -2.47
C GLY A 54 11.44 4.83 -2.60
N ARG A 55 11.10 3.91 -1.71
CA ARG A 55 11.68 2.54 -1.66
C ARG A 55 11.22 1.61 -2.81
N GLY A 56 10.37 2.05 -3.74
CA GLY A 56 9.89 1.24 -4.86
C GLY A 56 9.11 0.00 -4.40
N ARG A 57 8.23 0.15 -3.41
CA ARG A 57 7.43 -0.97 -2.83
C ARG A 57 6.08 -1.17 -3.50
N SER A 58 5.70 -0.33 -4.45
CA SER A 58 4.58 -0.61 -5.36
C SER A 58 4.90 -1.79 -6.28
N TYR A 59 3.88 -2.52 -6.70
CA TYR A 59 4.03 -3.72 -7.53
C TYR A 59 3.88 -3.42 -9.03
N GLY A 60 3.33 -2.26 -9.37
CA GLY A 60 3.19 -1.77 -10.73
C GLY A 60 4.27 -0.77 -11.15
N ASP A 61 3.93 0.13 -12.04
CA ASP A 61 4.81 1.11 -12.69
C ASP A 61 4.63 2.59 -12.25
N PRO A 62 4.06 2.91 -11.05
CA PRO A 62 3.78 4.29 -10.68
C PRO A 62 5.03 5.16 -10.47
N ALA A 63 6.15 4.56 -10.06
CA ALA A 63 7.42 5.26 -9.85
C ALA A 63 8.49 4.86 -10.86
N ALA A 64 8.08 4.33 -12.03
CA ALA A 64 8.91 4.10 -13.20
C ALA A 64 8.67 5.20 -14.22
N ASN A 65 9.70 5.66 -14.92
CA ASN A 65 9.59 6.71 -15.93
C ASN A 65 10.58 6.48 -17.08
N SER A 66 10.16 5.68 -18.05
CA SER A 66 10.99 5.29 -19.20
C SER A 66 11.44 6.51 -20.03
N GLY A 67 12.76 6.71 -20.09
CA GLY A 67 13.37 7.82 -20.83
C GLY A 67 13.26 9.18 -20.15
N GLY A 68 12.64 9.28 -18.97
CA GLY A 68 12.50 10.51 -18.21
C GLY A 68 13.43 10.59 -16.99
N LEU A 69 13.10 11.49 -16.07
CA LEU A 69 13.81 11.68 -14.81
C LEU A 69 13.05 10.98 -13.66
N VAL A 70 13.80 10.34 -12.78
CA VAL A 70 13.31 9.82 -11.50
C VAL A 70 14.10 10.48 -10.40
N ILE A 71 13.41 11.03 -9.41
CA ILE A 71 14.01 11.59 -8.21
C ILE A 71 13.94 10.56 -7.10
N ASP A 72 15.10 10.06 -6.71
CA ASP A 72 15.24 9.16 -5.56
C ASP A 72 15.14 10.00 -4.28
N MET A 73 14.02 9.80 -3.57
CA MET A 73 13.68 10.56 -2.36
C MET A 73 14.30 9.96 -1.08
N GLU A 74 14.94 8.79 -1.14
CA GLU A 74 15.49 8.14 0.06
C GLU A 74 16.52 9.00 0.82
N PRO A 75 17.37 9.84 0.17
CA PRO A 75 18.30 10.70 0.88
C PRO A 75 17.66 11.88 1.62
N LEU A 76 16.45 12.32 1.21
CA LEU A 76 15.70 13.37 1.91
C LEU A 76 14.92 12.73 3.08
N ASN A 77 15.61 12.46 4.20
CA ASN A 77 15.10 11.57 5.26
C ASN A 77 15.32 12.09 6.69
N THR A 78 15.23 13.38 6.88
CA THR A 78 15.33 14.01 8.20
C THR A 78 14.00 13.92 8.95
N ILE A 79 14.05 13.56 10.23
CA ILE A 79 12.98 13.74 11.19
C ILE A 79 13.24 15.07 11.89
N HIS A 80 12.43 16.10 11.59
CA HIS A 80 12.65 17.46 12.08
C HIS A 80 12.19 17.63 13.51
N SER A 81 11.02 17.09 13.85
CA SER A 81 10.50 17.12 15.21
C SER A 81 9.58 15.94 15.51
N ILE A 82 9.53 15.57 16.77
CA ILE A 82 8.56 14.65 17.36
C ILE A 82 8.00 15.36 18.60
N ASP A 83 6.73 15.70 18.58
CA ASP A 83 6.05 16.32 19.71
C ASP A 83 5.16 15.30 20.42
N PRO A 84 5.55 14.82 21.61
CA PRO A 84 4.76 13.84 22.36
C PRO A 84 3.46 14.45 22.94
N ASP A 85 3.38 15.77 23.14
CA ASP A 85 2.21 16.41 23.73
C ASP A 85 1.06 16.50 22.72
N THR A 86 1.36 16.84 21.48
CA THR A 86 0.37 16.91 20.39
C THR A 86 0.27 15.60 19.61
N ALA A 87 1.22 14.68 19.74
CA ALA A 87 1.41 13.50 18.94
C ALA A 87 1.65 13.80 17.44
N ILE A 88 2.20 14.98 17.13
CA ILE A 88 2.53 15.39 15.77
C ILE A 88 4.02 15.15 15.52
N VAL A 89 4.33 14.60 14.36
CA VAL A 89 5.72 14.49 13.86
C VAL A 89 5.85 15.27 12.56
N ASP A 90 7.03 15.85 12.37
CA ASP A 90 7.38 16.60 11.17
C ASP A 90 8.59 15.96 10.52
N VAL A 91 8.44 15.50 9.29
CA VAL A 91 9.39 14.60 8.64
C VAL A 91 9.52 14.87 7.14
N ASP A 92 10.72 14.65 6.59
CA ASP A 92 10.95 14.60 5.16
C ASP A 92 10.22 13.42 4.51
N ALA A 93 9.85 13.58 3.24
CA ALA A 93 9.10 12.58 2.49
C ALA A 93 9.86 11.25 2.26
N GLY A 94 11.20 11.26 2.34
CA GLY A 94 12.05 10.08 2.22
C GLY A 94 12.24 9.27 3.51
N VAL A 95 11.79 9.78 4.67
CA VAL A 95 11.79 9.02 5.93
C VAL A 95 10.94 7.77 5.75
N THR A 96 11.46 6.60 6.12
CA THR A 96 10.70 5.37 6.09
C THR A 96 9.83 5.20 7.34
N LEU A 97 8.72 4.48 7.22
CA LEU A 97 7.89 4.14 8.39
C LEU A 97 8.70 3.36 9.45
N ASP A 98 9.68 2.56 9.03
CA ASP A 98 10.62 1.87 9.95
C ASP A 98 11.47 2.86 10.76
N GLN A 99 12.02 3.88 10.11
CA GLN A 99 12.79 4.93 10.79
C GLN A 99 11.90 5.74 11.73
N LEU A 100 10.73 6.15 11.25
CA LEU A 100 9.78 6.92 12.04
C LEU A 100 9.30 6.14 13.28
N MET A 101 8.94 4.86 13.12
CA MET A 101 8.53 4.01 14.24
C MET A 101 9.62 3.92 15.32
N LYS A 102 10.87 3.69 14.91
CA LYS A 102 12.01 3.60 15.85
C LYS A 102 12.27 4.90 16.58
N ALA A 103 12.11 6.04 15.90
CA ALA A 103 12.34 7.36 16.48
C ALA A 103 11.18 7.81 17.40
N ALA A 104 9.93 7.49 17.05
CA ALA A 104 8.74 7.97 17.76
C ALA A 104 8.34 7.06 18.93
N LEU A 105 8.64 5.78 18.87
CA LEU A 105 8.24 4.81 19.89
C LEU A 105 8.74 5.14 21.30
N PRO A 106 9.99 5.63 21.53
CA PRO A 106 10.44 6.06 22.86
C PRO A 106 9.59 7.18 23.49
N TYR A 107 8.83 7.92 22.68
CA TYR A 107 7.90 8.96 23.11
C TYR A 107 6.46 8.44 23.29
N GLY A 108 6.25 7.12 23.23
CA GLY A 108 4.91 6.51 23.30
C GLY A 108 4.04 6.81 22.07
N LEU A 109 4.67 6.96 20.90
CA LEU A 109 3.98 7.24 19.64
C LEU A 109 4.17 6.11 18.63
N TRP A 110 3.07 5.74 17.97
CA TRP A 110 2.99 4.67 16.97
C TRP A 110 2.49 5.21 15.64
N VAL A 111 3.00 4.68 14.54
CA VAL A 111 2.54 5.06 13.18
C VAL A 111 1.07 4.67 13.02
N PRO A 112 0.18 5.61 12.61
CA PRO A 112 -1.26 5.39 12.64
C PRO A 112 -1.74 4.31 11.67
N VAL A 113 -1.13 4.22 10.50
CA VAL A 113 -1.45 3.24 9.46
C VAL A 113 -0.17 2.61 8.92
N LEU A 114 -0.12 1.28 8.92
CA LEU A 114 1.01 0.50 8.39
C LEU A 114 0.55 -0.39 7.23
N PRO A 115 1.27 -0.40 6.10
CA PRO A 115 1.03 -1.38 5.03
C PRO A 115 1.67 -2.73 5.35
N GLY A 116 1.65 -3.66 4.41
CA GLY A 116 2.23 -5.00 4.56
C GLY A 116 3.74 -5.02 4.87
N THR A 117 4.46 -3.93 4.63
CA THR A 117 5.87 -3.73 5.02
C THR A 117 6.08 -2.31 5.54
N ARG A 118 6.93 -2.14 6.55
CA ARG A 118 7.32 -0.83 7.08
C ARG A 118 8.41 -0.13 6.26
N GLN A 119 8.94 -0.80 5.24
CA GLN A 119 9.98 -0.27 4.34
C GLN A 119 9.38 0.62 3.23
N VAL A 120 8.46 1.50 3.59
CA VAL A 120 7.79 2.49 2.74
C VAL A 120 8.15 3.88 3.25
N THR A 121 8.46 4.83 2.35
CA THR A 121 8.73 6.23 2.72
C THR A 121 7.43 6.99 3.01
N ILE A 122 7.49 8.10 3.71
CA ILE A 122 6.33 8.96 3.98
C ILE A 122 5.66 9.42 2.68
N GLY A 123 6.42 9.96 1.71
CA GLY A 123 5.86 10.30 0.40
C GLY A 123 5.28 9.08 -0.34
N GLY A 124 5.92 7.90 -0.18
CA GLY A 124 5.43 6.62 -0.71
C GLY A 124 4.24 6.05 0.06
N ALA A 125 3.92 6.57 1.25
CA ALA A 125 2.70 6.25 2.01
C ALA A 125 1.54 7.16 1.60
N ILE A 126 1.80 8.46 1.40
CA ILE A 126 0.80 9.45 1.01
C ILE A 126 0.38 9.26 -0.46
N GLY A 127 1.36 9.10 -1.37
CA GLY A 127 1.09 9.02 -2.81
C GLY A 127 0.07 7.96 -3.21
N PRO A 128 0.13 6.71 -2.75
CA PRO A 128 -0.88 5.68 -3.00
C PRO A 128 -1.97 5.62 -1.91
N ASP A 129 -2.00 6.52 -0.96
CA ASP A 129 -2.88 6.51 0.21
C ASP A 129 -2.94 5.12 0.85
N ILE A 130 -1.81 4.68 1.39
CA ILE A 130 -1.70 3.31 1.91
C ILE A 130 -2.74 3.03 2.98
N HIS A 131 -3.19 1.79 3.03
CA HIS A 131 -4.09 1.26 4.03
C HIS A 131 -3.43 0.13 4.83
N GLY A 132 -3.95 -0.09 6.04
CA GLY A 132 -3.47 -1.10 6.98
C GLY A 132 -4.47 -2.21 7.29
N LYS A 133 -4.17 -2.97 8.34
CA LYS A 133 -5.11 -3.91 8.97
C LYS A 133 -6.18 -3.20 9.80
N ASN A 134 -6.04 -1.89 9.98
CA ASN A 134 -6.91 -1.04 10.78
C ASN A 134 -7.75 -0.07 9.93
N HIS A 135 -7.96 -0.38 8.64
CA HIS A 135 -8.72 0.54 7.79
C HIS A 135 -10.16 0.76 8.29
N HIS A 136 -10.80 -0.27 8.84
CA HIS A 136 -12.16 -0.19 9.39
C HIS A 136 -12.26 0.75 10.62
N SER A 137 -11.16 1.03 11.31
CA SER A 137 -11.11 1.83 12.54
C SER A 137 -10.35 3.15 12.38
N ALA A 138 -9.30 3.21 11.55
CA ALA A 138 -8.41 4.36 11.40
C ALA A 138 -8.39 4.96 10.00
N GLY A 139 -9.06 4.36 9.02
CA GLY A 139 -9.01 4.79 7.63
C GLY A 139 -7.65 4.51 6.97
N SER A 140 -7.30 5.32 5.99
CA SER A 140 -6.02 5.25 5.27
C SER A 140 -5.02 6.29 5.77
N PHE A 141 -3.81 6.28 5.23
CA PHE A 141 -2.72 7.13 5.72
C PHE A 141 -3.01 8.62 5.58
N GLY A 142 -3.69 9.03 4.49
CA GLY A 142 -4.07 10.41 4.24
C GLY A 142 -4.95 11.04 5.32
N ASN A 143 -5.74 10.25 6.05
CA ASN A 143 -6.54 10.74 7.19
C ASN A 143 -5.69 11.29 8.34
N HIS A 144 -4.42 10.90 8.41
CA HIS A 144 -3.48 11.28 9.49
C HIS A 144 -2.43 12.30 9.05
N VAL A 145 -2.45 12.74 7.80
CA VAL A 145 -1.58 13.82 7.29
C VAL A 145 -2.21 15.16 7.66
N ARG A 146 -1.49 15.97 8.42
CA ARG A 146 -1.95 17.29 8.89
C ARG A 146 -1.57 18.40 7.94
N SER A 147 -0.37 18.31 7.36
CA SER A 147 0.08 19.19 6.30
C SER A 147 1.13 18.51 5.42
N MET A 148 1.39 19.06 4.25
CA MET A 148 2.52 18.68 3.41
C MET A 148 3.07 19.86 2.63
N GLU A 149 4.37 19.82 2.34
CA GLU A 149 5.05 20.70 1.39
C GLU A 149 5.12 20.00 0.04
N LEU A 150 4.46 20.56 -0.97
CA LEU A 150 4.37 20.00 -2.32
C LEU A 150 5.11 20.90 -3.31
N LEU A 151 6.17 20.37 -3.93
CA LEU A 151 6.82 20.99 -5.08
C LEU A 151 5.98 20.75 -6.32
N VAL A 152 5.47 21.82 -6.93
CA VAL A 152 4.62 21.77 -8.13
C VAL A 152 5.39 22.08 -9.42
N ALA A 153 4.73 21.93 -10.57
CA ALA A 153 5.36 21.93 -11.88
C ALA A 153 6.10 23.25 -12.24
N ASP A 154 5.66 24.37 -11.70
CA ASP A 154 6.28 25.70 -11.93
C ASP A 154 7.43 26.02 -10.96
N GLY A 155 7.85 25.05 -10.14
CA GLY A 155 8.97 25.18 -9.20
C GLY A 155 8.60 25.78 -7.84
N ARG A 156 7.34 26.20 -7.62
CA ARG A 156 6.90 26.63 -6.29
C ARG A 156 6.75 25.45 -5.34
N VAL A 157 7.00 25.70 -4.06
CA VAL A 157 6.68 24.78 -2.98
C VAL A 157 5.44 25.33 -2.27
N LEU A 158 4.36 24.57 -2.32
CA LEU A 158 3.08 24.93 -1.71
C LEU A 158 2.92 24.25 -0.37
N HIS A 159 2.40 24.97 0.62
CA HIS A 159 1.98 24.39 1.89
C HIS A 159 0.50 24.00 1.81
N LEU A 160 0.20 22.72 1.99
CA LEU A 160 -1.13 22.15 1.83
C LEU A 160 -1.63 21.53 3.13
N GLU A 161 -2.91 21.74 3.42
CA GLU A 161 -3.63 21.13 4.55
C GLU A 161 -4.99 20.57 4.09
N PRO A 162 -5.53 19.55 4.76
CA PRO A 162 -6.80 18.92 4.35
C PRO A 162 -8.00 19.87 4.37
N ALA A 163 -7.99 20.90 5.23
CA ALA A 163 -9.05 21.90 5.35
C ALA A 163 -8.87 23.13 4.44
N GLY A 164 -7.75 23.15 3.70
CA GLY A 164 -7.36 24.24 2.81
C GLY A 164 -6.36 25.22 3.42
N THR A 165 -5.62 25.90 2.52
CA THR A 165 -4.61 26.93 2.81
C THR A 165 -4.77 28.08 1.81
N PRO A 166 -4.06 29.21 1.96
CA PRO A 166 -4.05 30.25 0.91
C PRO A 166 -3.62 29.74 -0.47
N ASP A 167 -2.75 28.70 -0.53
CA ASP A 167 -2.28 28.09 -1.78
C ASP A 167 -3.28 27.08 -2.36
N ASP A 168 -4.16 26.51 -1.54
CA ASP A 168 -5.17 25.50 -1.88
C ASP A 168 -6.43 25.76 -1.03
N PRO A 169 -7.25 26.78 -1.34
CA PRO A 169 -8.29 27.27 -0.44
C PRO A 169 -9.37 26.27 -0.06
N ASP A 170 -9.62 25.28 -0.90
CA ASP A 170 -10.64 24.24 -0.70
C ASP A 170 -10.04 22.85 -0.33
N GLY A 171 -8.71 22.76 -0.18
CA GLY A 171 -8.02 21.51 0.09
C GLY A 171 -8.03 20.50 -1.08
N SER A 172 -8.50 20.93 -2.26
CA SER A 172 -8.65 20.03 -3.41
C SER A 172 -7.33 19.46 -3.90
N LEU A 173 -6.25 20.25 -3.88
CA LEU A 173 -4.91 19.80 -4.27
C LEU A 173 -4.31 18.88 -3.20
N PHE A 174 -4.53 19.16 -1.91
CA PHE A 174 -4.14 18.24 -0.84
C PHE A 174 -4.73 16.85 -1.09
N TRP A 175 -6.05 16.78 -1.27
CA TRP A 175 -6.75 15.52 -1.47
C TRP A 175 -6.47 14.86 -2.84
N ALA A 176 -6.16 15.63 -3.87
CA ALA A 176 -5.70 15.10 -5.14
C ALA A 176 -4.27 14.53 -5.07
N THR A 177 -3.45 15.01 -4.13
CA THR A 177 -2.09 14.52 -3.89
C THR A 177 -2.10 13.22 -3.09
N VAL A 178 -2.98 13.10 -2.10
CA VAL A 178 -3.27 11.86 -1.40
C VAL A 178 -3.89 10.85 -2.38
N GLY A 179 -3.24 9.72 -2.59
CA GLY A 179 -3.66 8.72 -3.58
C GLY A 179 -3.29 9.08 -5.04
N GLY A 180 -2.78 10.30 -5.31
CA GLY A 180 -2.46 10.81 -6.64
C GLY A 180 -1.17 10.30 -7.26
N MET A 181 -0.51 9.33 -6.63
CA MET A 181 0.66 8.59 -7.14
C MET A 181 1.85 9.48 -7.53
N GLY A 182 1.96 10.69 -6.94
CA GLY A 182 3.04 11.64 -7.22
C GLY A 182 2.85 12.43 -8.52
N LEU A 183 1.64 12.43 -9.10
CA LEU A 183 1.35 13.07 -10.38
C LEU A 183 0.86 14.53 -10.25
N THR A 184 0.65 15.02 -9.03
CA THR A 184 0.32 16.42 -8.74
C THR A 184 1.54 17.24 -8.33
N GLY A 185 2.63 16.55 -7.96
CA GLY A 185 3.85 17.17 -7.47
C GLY A 185 4.73 16.21 -6.68
N ILE A 186 5.86 16.72 -6.19
CA ILE A 186 6.80 16.00 -5.33
C ILE A 186 6.60 16.45 -3.88
N ILE A 187 6.17 15.55 -3.03
CA ILE A 187 6.09 15.80 -1.59
C ILE A 187 7.51 15.88 -1.04
N LEU A 188 7.88 17.00 -0.45
CA LEU A 188 9.19 17.21 0.15
C LEU A 188 9.14 16.89 1.65
N ARG A 189 8.09 17.31 2.35
CA ARG A 189 7.94 17.24 3.81
C ARG A 189 6.47 17.05 4.17
N ALA A 190 6.19 16.44 5.32
CA ALA A 190 4.83 16.28 5.83
C ALA A 190 4.79 16.26 7.35
N THR A 191 3.67 16.72 7.91
CA THR A 191 3.34 16.54 9.32
C THR A 191 2.28 15.45 9.48
N ILE A 192 2.55 14.51 10.39
CA ILE A 192 1.73 13.32 10.59
C ILE A 192 1.25 13.28 12.03
N GLU A 193 -0.04 13.07 12.23
CA GLU A 193 -0.58 12.74 13.55
C GLU A 193 -0.35 11.26 13.86
N MET A 194 0.35 11.01 14.95
CA MET A 194 0.70 9.67 15.42
C MET A 194 -0.34 9.13 16.39
N THR A 195 -0.43 7.82 16.50
CA THR A 195 -1.26 7.14 17.50
C THR A 195 -0.48 7.03 18.82
N ARG A 196 -1.09 7.37 19.95
CA ARG A 196 -0.49 7.14 21.27
C ARG A 196 -0.47 5.67 21.61
N THR A 197 0.60 5.21 22.24
CA THR A 197 0.74 3.83 22.70
C THR A 197 1.52 3.74 24.00
N GLU A 198 1.16 2.78 24.84
CA GLU A 198 1.90 2.46 26.04
C GLU A 198 2.96 1.37 25.80
N THR A 199 2.81 0.61 24.71
CA THR A 199 3.70 -0.51 24.40
C THR A 199 3.97 -0.67 22.90
N ALA A 200 5.03 -1.39 22.55
CA ALA A 200 5.39 -1.80 21.20
C ALA A 200 4.78 -3.17 20.80
N TYR A 201 3.83 -3.66 21.55
CA TYR A 201 3.28 -5.01 21.41
C TYR A 201 1.78 -4.97 21.14
N PHE A 202 1.27 -6.07 20.58
CA PHE A 202 -0.14 -6.27 20.30
C PHE A 202 -0.70 -7.34 21.22
N ILE A 203 -1.91 -7.10 21.73
CA ILE A 203 -2.76 -8.14 22.28
C ILE A 203 -3.67 -8.64 21.16
N ALA A 204 -3.62 -9.93 20.88
CA ALA A 204 -4.23 -10.49 19.68
C ALA A 204 -5.08 -11.74 19.99
N ASP A 205 -6.19 -11.83 19.27
CA ASP A 205 -7.06 -12.99 19.19
C ASP A 205 -6.93 -13.62 17.80
N GLY A 206 -7.08 -14.92 17.75
CA GLY A 206 -7.15 -15.70 16.52
C GLY A 206 -8.40 -16.54 16.46
N ASP A 207 -8.93 -16.66 15.23
CA ASP A 207 -10.08 -17.48 14.91
C ASP A 207 -9.86 -18.23 13.61
N VAL A 208 -10.59 -19.33 13.41
CA VAL A 208 -10.56 -20.12 12.17
C VAL A 208 -11.99 -20.30 11.70
N THR A 209 -12.21 -20.04 10.41
CA THR A 209 -13.46 -20.36 9.71
C THR A 209 -13.21 -21.45 8.69
N HIS A 210 -14.24 -22.20 8.30
CA HIS A 210 -14.10 -23.40 7.47
C HIS A 210 -14.66 -23.26 6.06
N THR A 211 -15.45 -22.21 5.82
CA THR A 211 -16.07 -21.94 4.51
C THR A 211 -16.02 -20.43 4.21
N LEU A 212 -16.24 -20.06 2.94
CA LEU A 212 -16.35 -18.67 2.52
C LEU A 212 -17.52 -17.96 3.23
N ASP A 213 -18.66 -18.65 3.37
CA ASP A 213 -19.84 -18.09 4.05
C ASP A 213 -19.58 -17.81 5.53
N GLU A 214 -18.90 -18.72 6.22
CA GLU A 214 -18.48 -18.48 7.60
C GLU A 214 -17.52 -17.30 7.72
N THR A 215 -16.57 -17.16 6.79
CA THR A 215 -15.61 -16.04 6.77
C THR A 215 -16.31 -14.70 6.57
N ILE A 216 -17.25 -14.64 5.63
CA ILE A 216 -18.07 -13.44 5.39
C ILE A 216 -18.94 -13.12 6.61
N ALA A 217 -19.62 -14.12 7.16
CA ALA A 217 -20.46 -13.95 8.34
C ALA A 217 -19.67 -13.45 9.56
N PHE A 218 -18.45 -13.99 9.75
CA PHE A 218 -17.57 -13.59 10.84
C PHE A 218 -17.17 -12.09 10.75
N HIS A 219 -16.83 -11.59 9.55
CA HIS A 219 -16.51 -10.18 9.36
C HIS A 219 -17.74 -9.26 9.32
N SER A 220 -18.95 -9.83 9.25
CA SER A 220 -20.23 -9.09 9.22
C SER A 220 -20.98 -9.07 10.54
N ASP A 221 -20.50 -9.79 11.57
CA ASP A 221 -21.19 -9.95 12.87
C ASP A 221 -21.15 -8.70 13.77
N GLY A 222 -20.44 -7.65 13.34
CA GLY A 222 -20.26 -6.41 14.06
C GLY A 222 -19.15 -6.43 15.11
N SER A 223 -18.50 -7.57 15.37
CA SER A 223 -17.46 -7.69 16.39
C SER A 223 -16.14 -7.00 16.03
N GLU A 224 -15.94 -6.64 14.75
CA GLU A 224 -14.75 -5.91 14.27
C GLU A 224 -14.50 -4.60 15.04
N VAL A 225 -15.56 -3.93 15.53
CA VAL A 225 -15.44 -2.68 16.28
C VAL A 225 -14.67 -2.82 17.60
N ASN A 226 -14.53 -4.04 18.11
CA ASN A 226 -13.79 -4.32 19.34
C ASN A 226 -12.28 -4.40 19.15
N TYR A 227 -11.81 -4.35 17.89
CA TYR A 227 -10.41 -4.50 17.55
C TYR A 227 -9.94 -3.36 16.64
N THR A 228 -8.76 -2.82 16.93
CA THR A 228 -8.13 -1.81 16.08
C THR A 228 -7.67 -2.40 14.76
N TYR A 229 -7.18 -3.64 14.78
CA TYR A 229 -6.60 -4.32 13.61
C TYR A 229 -7.31 -5.63 13.34
N SER A 230 -7.65 -5.88 12.08
CA SER A 230 -8.23 -7.14 11.61
C SER A 230 -7.70 -7.52 10.24
N SER A 231 -7.39 -8.79 10.04
CA SER A 231 -7.09 -9.35 8.73
C SER A 231 -7.23 -10.87 8.76
N ALA A 232 -7.59 -11.44 7.63
CA ALA A 232 -7.62 -12.87 7.42
C ALA A 232 -6.67 -13.27 6.28
N TRP A 233 -6.00 -14.41 6.45
CA TRP A 233 -5.54 -15.22 5.35
C TRP A 233 -6.66 -16.20 4.98
N PHE A 234 -6.93 -16.40 3.69
CA PHE A 234 -7.96 -17.34 3.25
C PHE A 234 -7.46 -18.26 2.15
N ASP A 235 -8.09 -19.43 2.04
CA ASP A 235 -7.82 -20.41 1.00
C ASP A 235 -8.63 -20.08 -0.27
N ALA A 236 -7.95 -19.75 -1.36
CA ALA A 236 -8.53 -19.50 -2.67
C ALA A 236 -8.26 -20.66 -3.66
N ILE A 237 -7.79 -21.84 -3.19
CA ILE A 237 -7.40 -22.97 -4.03
C ILE A 237 -8.34 -24.16 -3.87
N SER A 238 -8.76 -24.46 -2.65
CA SER A 238 -9.59 -25.62 -2.35
C SER A 238 -10.95 -25.50 -3.00
N ALA A 239 -11.52 -26.64 -3.40
CA ALA A 239 -12.91 -26.67 -3.88
C ALA A 239 -13.88 -26.45 -2.72
N PRO A 240 -15.11 -25.96 -2.98
CA PRO A 240 -16.15 -25.95 -1.96
C PRO A 240 -16.37 -27.33 -1.32
N PRO A 241 -16.68 -27.43 0.00
CA PRO A 241 -16.98 -26.32 0.88
C PRO A 241 -15.77 -25.60 1.52
N ALA A 242 -14.56 -26.14 1.38
CA ALA A 242 -13.35 -25.61 2.02
C ALA A 242 -12.80 -24.31 1.37
N LEU A 243 -13.31 -23.92 0.20
CA LEU A 243 -12.99 -22.62 -0.40
C LEU A 243 -13.34 -21.50 0.58
N GLY A 244 -12.44 -20.55 0.74
CA GLY A 244 -12.63 -19.38 1.60
C GLY A 244 -12.48 -19.66 3.09
N GLN A 245 -12.11 -20.91 3.50
CA GLN A 245 -11.68 -21.13 4.88
C GLN A 245 -10.57 -20.15 5.24
N ALA A 246 -10.59 -19.59 6.45
CA ALA A 246 -9.66 -18.52 6.80
C ALA A 246 -9.05 -18.71 8.20
N THR A 247 -7.84 -18.15 8.32
CA THR A 247 -7.21 -17.88 9.61
C THR A 247 -7.27 -16.39 9.86
N ILE A 248 -8.05 -15.97 10.84
CA ILE A 248 -8.34 -14.59 11.17
C ILE A 248 -7.47 -14.17 12.36
N SER A 249 -6.87 -13.00 12.27
CA SER A 249 -6.09 -12.39 13.35
C SER A 249 -6.60 -10.99 13.60
N ARG A 250 -7.11 -10.75 14.82
CA ARG A 250 -7.62 -9.45 15.28
C ARG A 250 -6.86 -9.02 16.53
N GLY A 251 -6.73 -7.73 16.77
CA GLY A 251 -6.06 -7.24 17.97
C GLY A 251 -5.95 -5.73 18.03
N SER A 252 -5.31 -5.26 19.09
CA SER A 252 -5.03 -3.84 19.32
C SER A 252 -3.62 -3.69 19.91
N LEU A 253 -3.08 -2.47 19.95
CA LEU A 253 -1.88 -2.21 20.74
C LEU A 253 -2.18 -2.55 22.21
N ALA A 254 -1.29 -3.33 22.84
CA ALA A 254 -1.48 -3.75 24.21
C ALA A 254 -1.23 -2.58 25.18
N THR A 255 -2.07 -2.44 26.21
CA THR A 255 -1.79 -1.55 27.34
C THR A 255 -0.66 -2.11 28.19
N LEU A 256 -0.06 -1.27 29.05
CA LEU A 256 0.97 -1.72 29.97
C LEU A 256 0.44 -2.77 30.94
N ASP A 257 -0.80 -2.62 31.43
CA ASP A 257 -1.45 -3.58 32.32
C ASP A 257 -1.63 -4.94 31.65
N GLN A 258 -2.12 -4.96 30.39
CA GLN A 258 -2.23 -6.19 29.61
C GLN A 258 -0.85 -6.84 29.37
N LEU A 259 0.18 -6.04 29.12
CA LEU A 259 1.51 -6.58 28.95
C LEU A 259 2.07 -7.16 30.24
N GLN A 260 1.78 -6.54 31.40
CA GLN A 260 2.14 -7.07 32.72
C GLN A 260 1.40 -8.38 33.04
N GLU A 261 0.12 -8.47 32.69
CA GLU A 261 -0.69 -9.65 32.93
C GLU A 261 -0.24 -10.85 32.06
N TYR A 262 -0.14 -10.64 30.74
CA TYR A 262 0.05 -11.75 29.78
C TYR A 262 1.53 -11.99 29.39
N ALA A 263 2.41 -11.02 29.58
CA ALA A 263 3.82 -11.14 29.21
C ALA A 263 4.76 -10.29 30.12
N PRO A 264 4.82 -10.54 31.43
CA PRO A 264 5.49 -9.66 32.41
C PRO A 264 6.98 -9.42 32.15
N LYS A 265 7.63 -10.32 31.41
CA LYS A 265 9.04 -10.12 31.02
C LYS A 265 9.20 -8.97 30.02
N LEU A 266 8.22 -8.76 29.14
CA LEU A 266 8.23 -7.69 28.15
C LEU A 266 7.86 -6.33 28.75
N ALA A 267 7.06 -6.33 29.82
CA ALA A 267 6.68 -5.11 30.53
C ALA A 267 7.86 -4.35 31.20
N LYS A 268 9.06 -4.96 31.25
CA LYS A 268 10.27 -4.30 31.76
C LYS A 268 10.81 -3.22 30.79
N ASP A 269 10.53 -3.37 29.50
CA ASP A 269 10.91 -2.42 28.44
C ASP A 269 9.77 -2.39 27.38
N PRO A 270 8.61 -1.80 27.74
CA PRO A 270 7.38 -1.94 26.97
C PRO A 270 7.44 -1.27 25.61
N LEU A 271 8.24 -0.22 25.45
CA LEU A 271 8.40 0.54 24.22
C LEU A 271 9.58 0.05 23.35
N LYS A 272 10.20 -1.07 23.72
CA LYS A 272 11.30 -1.62 22.94
C LYS A 272 10.85 -2.08 21.58
N PHE A 273 11.39 -1.47 20.52
CA PHE A 273 11.12 -1.88 19.15
C PHE A 273 11.56 -3.34 18.92
N ASN A 274 10.62 -4.19 18.52
CA ASN A 274 10.85 -5.62 18.33
C ASN A 274 10.21 -6.10 17.02
N ALA A 275 11.02 -6.16 15.96
CA ALA A 275 10.59 -6.62 14.64
C ALA A 275 11.73 -7.42 13.98
N PRO A 276 12.02 -8.63 14.45
CA PRO A 276 13.12 -9.45 13.94
C PRO A 276 12.88 -9.90 12.49
N GLN A 277 13.96 -9.98 11.72
CA GLN A 277 14.04 -10.72 10.46
C GLN A 277 14.85 -11.99 10.71
N LEU A 278 14.31 -13.16 10.34
CA LEU A 278 14.91 -14.45 10.67
C LEU A 278 15.83 -14.98 9.57
N LEU A 279 15.43 -14.81 8.31
CA LEU A 279 16.17 -15.34 7.16
C LEU A 279 15.91 -14.49 5.91
N THR A 280 16.73 -14.70 4.88
CA THR A 280 16.55 -14.10 3.55
C THR A 280 16.48 -15.21 2.51
N VAL A 281 15.48 -15.17 1.62
CA VAL A 281 15.30 -16.14 0.55
C VAL A 281 16.42 -15.99 -0.49
N PRO A 282 17.20 -17.03 -0.80
CA PRO A 282 18.20 -16.98 -1.84
C PRO A 282 17.56 -16.95 -3.24
N ASP A 283 18.28 -16.40 -4.23
CA ASP A 283 17.81 -16.31 -5.63
C ASP A 283 18.19 -17.60 -6.40
N VAL A 284 17.56 -18.72 -6.01
CA VAL A 284 17.86 -20.07 -6.58
C VAL A 284 16.60 -20.85 -6.97
N PHE A 285 15.42 -20.27 -6.76
CA PHE A 285 14.16 -20.99 -6.99
C PHE A 285 13.79 -21.00 -8.48
N PRO A 286 13.53 -22.20 -9.06
CA PRO A 286 13.09 -22.30 -10.44
C PRO A 286 11.61 -21.90 -10.60
N ASN A 287 11.21 -21.46 -11.80
CA ASN A 287 9.86 -20.98 -12.09
C ASN A 287 8.74 -22.03 -11.87
N TRP A 288 9.06 -23.33 -12.00
CA TRP A 288 8.11 -24.44 -11.80
C TRP A 288 7.86 -24.77 -10.33
N TRP A 289 8.68 -24.22 -9.40
CA TRP A 289 8.60 -24.47 -7.96
C TRP A 289 7.23 -24.08 -7.40
N MET A 290 6.71 -22.88 -7.74
CA MET A 290 5.41 -22.38 -7.29
C MET A 290 4.27 -22.98 -8.13
N ASN A 291 4.14 -24.31 -8.07
CA ASN A 291 3.02 -25.05 -8.68
C ASN A 291 1.86 -25.26 -7.70
N LYS A 292 0.75 -25.84 -8.18
CA LYS A 292 -0.46 -26.10 -7.39
C LYS A 292 -0.19 -26.81 -6.07
N TYR A 293 0.65 -27.85 -6.10
CA TYR A 293 0.91 -28.67 -4.91
C TYR A 293 1.71 -27.91 -3.86
N MET A 294 2.69 -27.12 -4.28
CA MET A 294 3.45 -26.26 -3.38
C MET A 294 2.54 -25.16 -2.77
N MET A 295 1.68 -24.54 -3.57
CA MET A 295 0.72 -23.54 -3.09
C MET A 295 -0.22 -24.13 -2.03
N ILE A 296 -0.74 -25.34 -2.27
CA ILE A 296 -1.56 -26.07 -1.29
C ILE A 296 -0.76 -26.37 -0.03
N ALA A 297 0.49 -26.80 -0.15
CA ALA A 297 1.36 -27.11 0.99
C ALA A 297 1.63 -25.86 1.84
N ILE A 298 1.94 -24.72 1.21
CA ILE A 298 2.14 -23.43 1.90
C ILE A 298 0.84 -23.02 2.60
N GLY A 299 -0.29 -23.07 1.91
CA GLY A 299 -1.60 -22.74 2.48
C GLY A 299 -1.98 -23.60 3.68
N LYS A 300 -1.81 -24.93 3.57
CA LYS A 300 -2.06 -25.86 4.68
C LYS A 300 -1.12 -25.60 5.88
N THR A 301 0.16 -25.30 5.61
CA THR A 301 1.13 -24.97 6.66
C THR A 301 0.71 -23.68 7.37
N TYR A 302 0.30 -22.65 6.62
CA TYR A 302 -0.16 -21.40 7.20
C TYR A 302 -1.43 -21.58 8.03
N SER A 303 -2.40 -22.35 7.52
CA SER A 303 -3.62 -22.72 8.25
C SER A 303 -3.32 -23.53 9.52
N ALA A 304 -2.39 -24.47 9.47
CA ALA A 304 -1.99 -25.28 10.63
C ALA A 304 -1.22 -24.50 11.70
N LEU A 305 -0.47 -23.47 11.31
CA LEU A 305 0.22 -22.56 12.24
C LEU A 305 -0.75 -21.52 12.83
N GLY A 306 -1.87 -21.28 12.16
CA GLY A 306 -2.99 -20.53 12.67
C GLY A 306 -3.72 -21.33 13.77
N GLY A 307 -4.67 -20.71 14.41
CA GLY A 307 -5.50 -21.40 15.42
C GLY A 307 -6.32 -20.43 16.21
N THR A 308 -7.22 -20.99 17.00
CA THR A 308 -8.02 -20.20 17.94
C THR A 308 -7.19 -19.92 19.19
N TYR A 309 -7.00 -18.66 19.50
CA TYR A 309 -6.32 -18.19 20.71
C TYR A 309 -6.91 -16.87 21.17
N ARG A 310 -6.72 -16.54 22.45
CA ARG A 310 -7.18 -15.28 23.05
C ARG A 310 -6.05 -14.63 23.84
N ASN A 311 -6.03 -13.29 23.83
CA ASN A 311 -5.15 -12.45 24.63
C ASN A 311 -3.65 -12.76 24.44
N LYS A 312 -3.24 -13.15 23.24
CA LYS A 312 -1.84 -13.50 22.96
C LYS A 312 -1.02 -12.25 22.66
N ILE A 313 0.02 -11.99 23.45
CA ILE A 313 0.97 -10.91 23.17
C ILE A 313 1.87 -11.29 22.00
N LYS A 314 1.93 -10.40 21.02
CA LYS A 314 2.73 -10.55 19.80
C LYS A 314 3.53 -9.28 19.51
N ASN A 315 4.72 -9.43 18.94
CA ASN A 315 5.47 -8.30 18.40
C ASN A 315 4.97 -7.90 17.00
N LEU A 316 5.51 -6.81 16.46
CA LEU A 316 5.13 -6.25 15.17
C LEU A 316 5.19 -7.29 14.05
N THR A 317 6.29 -8.03 13.93
CA THR A 317 6.46 -9.00 12.85
C THR A 317 5.49 -10.17 12.98
N GLN A 318 5.28 -10.67 14.19
CA GLN A 318 4.39 -11.81 14.43
C GLN A 318 2.91 -11.49 14.18
N PHE A 319 2.50 -10.25 14.47
CA PHE A 319 1.09 -9.86 14.34
C PHE A 319 0.80 -9.17 13.00
N TYR A 320 1.62 -8.20 12.65
CA TYR A 320 1.29 -7.26 11.57
C TYR A 320 1.98 -7.60 10.24
N GLN A 321 3.27 -7.92 10.27
CA GLN A 321 4.13 -8.05 9.09
C GLN A 321 4.85 -9.41 9.05
N PRO A 322 4.14 -10.55 9.02
CA PRO A 322 4.78 -11.87 9.07
C PRO A 322 5.72 -12.13 7.88
N LEU A 323 5.49 -11.50 6.73
CA LEU A 323 6.39 -11.59 5.59
C LEU A 323 7.73 -10.86 5.81
N ASP A 324 7.77 -9.84 6.67
CA ASP A 324 9.02 -9.16 7.03
C ASP A 324 9.95 -10.03 7.90
N LEU A 325 9.48 -11.18 8.42
CA LEU A 325 10.33 -12.23 8.99
C LEU A 325 11.27 -12.85 7.97
N ILE A 326 10.86 -12.82 6.69
CA ILE A 326 11.55 -13.47 5.57
C ILE A 326 11.96 -12.38 4.58
N GLY A 327 13.23 -11.99 4.59
CA GLY A 327 13.77 -11.04 3.61
C GLY A 327 13.73 -11.62 2.21
N GLU A 328 13.44 -10.77 1.22
CA GLU A 328 13.41 -11.14 -0.21
C GLU A 328 12.49 -12.35 -0.52
N TRP A 329 11.39 -12.51 0.22
CA TRP A 329 10.44 -13.62 0.10
C TRP A 329 9.90 -13.79 -1.34
N ASN A 330 9.80 -12.69 -2.09
CA ASN A 330 9.38 -12.65 -3.49
C ASN A 330 10.27 -13.51 -4.41
N ARG A 331 11.53 -13.76 -4.07
CA ARG A 331 12.43 -14.66 -4.83
C ARG A 331 11.94 -16.10 -4.86
N GLY A 332 11.08 -16.49 -3.92
CA GLY A 332 10.42 -17.80 -3.93
C GLY A 332 9.51 -18.04 -5.14
N TYR A 333 9.09 -16.99 -5.85
CA TYR A 333 8.31 -17.13 -7.10
C TYR A 333 9.17 -17.40 -8.34
N GLY A 334 10.50 -17.45 -8.20
CA GLY A 334 11.44 -17.66 -9.31
C GLY A 334 11.56 -16.44 -10.23
N SER A 335 12.27 -16.60 -11.37
CA SER A 335 12.57 -15.50 -12.29
C SER A 335 11.36 -14.97 -13.07
N ASN A 336 10.27 -15.72 -13.18
CA ASN A 336 9.03 -15.25 -13.79
C ASN A 336 8.28 -14.27 -12.89
N GLY A 337 8.50 -14.33 -11.57
CA GLY A 337 7.86 -13.49 -10.59
C GLY A 337 6.36 -13.77 -10.45
N PHE A 338 5.68 -12.80 -9.89
CA PHE A 338 4.24 -12.84 -9.64
C PHE A 338 3.63 -11.47 -9.89
N LEU A 339 2.31 -11.45 -10.01
CA LEU A 339 1.49 -10.27 -10.07
C LEU A 339 0.60 -10.27 -8.84
N GLN A 340 0.59 -9.17 -8.10
CA GLN A 340 -0.33 -9.01 -6.99
C GLN A 340 -1.60 -8.30 -7.49
N TYR A 341 -2.73 -9.01 -7.41
CA TYR A 341 -4.04 -8.49 -7.78
C TYR A 341 -4.80 -8.10 -6.52
N GLN A 342 -5.13 -6.82 -6.39
CA GLN A 342 -5.86 -6.32 -5.23
C GLN A 342 -7.05 -5.49 -5.69
N PHE A 343 -8.24 -5.88 -5.23
CA PHE A 343 -9.50 -5.23 -5.52
C PHE A 343 -10.35 -5.05 -4.26
N VAL A 344 -11.30 -4.14 -4.34
CA VAL A 344 -12.36 -3.97 -3.36
C VAL A 344 -13.70 -3.90 -4.11
N VAL A 345 -14.73 -4.55 -3.56
CA VAL A 345 -16.13 -4.41 -4.01
C VAL A 345 -17.01 -3.92 -2.87
N PRO A 346 -18.13 -3.22 -3.14
CA PRO A 346 -19.01 -2.69 -2.11
C PRO A 346 -19.46 -3.76 -1.10
N ARG A 347 -19.69 -3.34 0.14
CA ARG A 347 -20.08 -4.23 1.24
C ARG A 347 -21.36 -5.00 0.96
N GLU A 348 -22.30 -4.38 0.22
CA GLU A 348 -23.59 -4.93 -0.16
C GLU A 348 -23.48 -6.00 -1.24
N ALA A 349 -22.38 -6.01 -2.00
CA ALA A 349 -22.12 -6.92 -3.10
C ALA A 349 -21.58 -8.29 -2.63
N VAL A 350 -22.28 -8.94 -1.68
CA VAL A 350 -21.82 -10.22 -1.07
C VAL A 350 -21.83 -11.36 -2.08
N ASP A 351 -22.93 -11.55 -2.81
CA ASP A 351 -23.01 -12.63 -3.80
C ASP A 351 -22.08 -12.39 -5.00
N PRO A 352 -21.99 -11.18 -5.58
CA PRO A 352 -20.96 -10.84 -6.55
C PRO A 352 -19.53 -11.10 -6.03
N PHE A 353 -19.24 -10.75 -4.79
CA PHE A 353 -17.96 -11.05 -4.17
C PHE A 353 -17.65 -12.55 -4.14
N LYS A 354 -18.61 -13.37 -3.74
CA LYS A 354 -18.46 -14.84 -3.76
C LYS A 354 -18.20 -15.37 -5.17
N GLU A 355 -18.90 -14.85 -6.18
CA GLU A 355 -18.68 -15.23 -7.57
C GLU A 355 -17.24 -14.96 -8.02
N ILE A 356 -16.68 -13.79 -7.70
CA ILE A 356 -15.28 -13.47 -7.98
C ILE A 356 -14.33 -14.49 -7.33
N ILE A 357 -14.57 -14.87 -6.06
CA ILE A 357 -13.74 -15.87 -5.38
C ILE A 357 -13.87 -17.26 -6.02
N TYR A 358 -15.07 -17.65 -6.47
CA TYR A 358 -15.27 -18.88 -7.23
C TYR A 358 -14.54 -18.86 -8.60
N ASP A 359 -14.54 -17.73 -9.29
CA ASP A 359 -13.81 -17.59 -10.56
C ASP A 359 -12.31 -17.68 -10.36
N ILE A 360 -11.76 -17.05 -9.32
CA ILE A 360 -10.36 -17.19 -8.95
C ILE A 360 -10.02 -18.66 -8.71
N GLN A 361 -10.85 -19.40 -7.97
CA GLN A 361 -10.62 -20.81 -7.68
C GLN A 361 -10.67 -21.68 -8.95
N LYS A 362 -11.63 -21.41 -9.87
CA LYS A 362 -11.84 -22.18 -11.11
C LYS A 362 -10.79 -21.86 -12.18
N SER A 363 -10.14 -20.68 -12.12
CA SER A 363 -9.21 -20.19 -13.15
C SER A 363 -7.99 -21.08 -13.35
N GLY A 364 -7.60 -21.87 -12.34
CA GLY A 364 -6.36 -22.64 -12.36
C GLY A 364 -5.10 -21.78 -12.08
N HIS A 365 -5.27 -20.48 -11.87
CA HIS A 365 -4.23 -19.58 -11.36
C HIS A 365 -4.26 -19.58 -9.84
N TYR A 366 -3.36 -20.35 -9.24
CA TYR A 366 -3.36 -20.57 -7.79
C TYR A 366 -2.46 -19.58 -7.07
N SER A 367 -2.91 -19.12 -5.90
CA SER A 367 -2.15 -18.27 -4.99
C SER A 367 -2.10 -18.87 -3.60
N ALA A 368 -0.93 -18.79 -2.96
CA ALA A 368 -0.75 -19.18 -1.56
C ALA A 368 -0.89 -18.01 -0.58
N LEU A 369 -0.72 -16.78 -1.06
CA LEU A 369 -0.81 -15.57 -0.25
C LEU A 369 -2.08 -14.80 -0.63
N ASN A 370 -3.12 -15.03 0.15
CA ASN A 370 -4.42 -14.41 -0.08
C ASN A 370 -4.81 -13.69 1.20
N VAL A 371 -5.03 -12.39 1.11
CA VAL A 371 -5.41 -11.54 2.23
C VAL A 371 -6.82 -11.04 2.01
N PHE A 372 -7.63 -11.17 3.04
CA PHE A 372 -9.00 -10.68 3.11
C PHE A 372 -9.12 -9.64 4.23
N LYS A 373 -9.85 -8.56 3.98
CA LYS A 373 -10.17 -7.52 4.96
C LYS A 373 -11.53 -6.90 4.64
N LEU A 374 -12.23 -6.49 5.66
CA LEU A 374 -13.36 -5.58 5.51
C LEU A 374 -12.86 -4.14 5.68
N PHE A 375 -13.09 -3.29 4.68
CA PHE A 375 -12.76 -1.87 4.76
C PHE A 375 -13.93 -1.07 5.35
N GLY A 376 -13.57 -0.03 6.13
CA GLY A 376 -14.48 1.02 6.56
C GLY A 376 -14.58 2.16 5.55
N GLU A 377 -15.04 3.33 6.03
CA GLU A 377 -15.22 4.51 5.20
C GLU A 377 -13.93 4.97 4.51
N GLY A 378 -14.05 5.44 3.27
CA GLY A 378 -12.98 6.09 2.54
C GLY A 378 -12.74 7.52 3.01
N ASN A 379 -11.72 8.18 2.47
CA ASN A 379 -11.48 9.60 2.68
C ASN A 379 -11.89 10.47 1.45
N GLN A 380 -11.55 11.76 1.48
CA GLN A 380 -11.93 12.71 0.45
C GLN A 380 -11.08 12.63 -0.84
N ALA A 381 -9.99 11.85 -0.85
CA ALA A 381 -9.08 11.78 -2.00
C ALA A 381 -9.76 11.07 -3.20
N PRO A 382 -9.80 11.73 -4.38
CA PRO A 382 -10.53 11.19 -5.55
C PRO A 382 -10.00 9.85 -6.06
N LEU A 383 -8.69 9.59 -5.91
CA LEU A 383 -8.02 8.36 -6.34
C LEU A 383 -7.64 7.44 -5.17
N SER A 384 -8.10 7.72 -3.94
CA SER A 384 -7.91 6.78 -2.83
C SER A 384 -8.59 5.45 -3.13
N TYR A 385 -7.84 4.37 -2.97
CA TYR A 385 -8.32 3.03 -3.25
C TYR A 385 -9.36 2.51 -2.25
N PRO A 386 -9.21 2.69 -0.93
CA PRO A 386 -10.15 2.14 0.02
C PRO A 386 -11.56 2.74 -0.13
N MET A 387 -12.55 1.86 -0.01
CA MET A 387 -13.97 2.19 0.08
C MET A 387 -14.65 1.17 1.00
N PRO A 388 -15.84 1.46 1.58
CA PRO A 388 -16.57 0.48 2.37
C PRO A 388 -16.81 -0.80 1.57
N GLY A 389 -16.18 -1.91 1.96
CA GLY A 389 -16.31 -3.12 1.14
C GLY A 389 -15.34 -4.25 1.46
N TRP A 390 -15.49 -5.31 0.67
CA TRP A 390 -14.71 -6.53 0.71
C TRP A 390 -13.42 -6.36 -0.08
N ASN A 391 -12.30 -6.24 0.64
CA ASN A 391 -10.99 -6.12 0.02
C ASN A 391 -10.29 -7.46 0.00
N VAL A 392 -9.80 -7.84 -1.17
CA VAL A 392 -9.01 -9.05 -1.40
C VAL A 392 -7.71 -8.70 -2.10
N CYS A 393 -6.64 -9.36 -1.67
CA CYS A 393 -5.32 -9.29 -2.29
C CYS A 393 -4.82 -10.71 -2.55
N VAL A 394 -4.47 -11.02 -3.81
CA VAL A 394 -4.07 -12.35 -4.29
C VAL A 394 -2.77 -12.25 -5.07
N ASP A 395 -1.81 -13.13 -4.80
CA ASP A 395 -0.50 -13.16 -5.46
C ASP A 395 -0.46 -14.26 -6.52
N PHE A 396 -0.64 -13.93 -7.79
CA PHE A 396 -0.62 -14.88 -8.89
C PHE A 396 0.79 -15.04 -9.49
N PRO A 397 1.39 -16.24 -9.49
CA PRO A 397 2.57 -16.51 -10.30
C PRO A 397 2.28 -16.23 -11.77
N ILE A 398 3.20 -15.58 -12.48
CA ILE A 398 3.01 -15.23 -13.89
C ILE A 398 3.09 -16.50 -14.74
N LYS A 399 1.98 -16.80 -15.42
CA LYS A 399 1.78 -17.96 -16.31
C LYS A 399 1.00 -17.55 -17.56
N PRO A 400 1.07 -18.33 -18.65
CA PRO A 400 0.20 -18.11 -19.82
C PRO A 400 -1.29 -18.07 -19.43
N GLY A 401 -2.05 -17.17 -20.05
CA GLY A 401 -3.49 -16.97 -19.80
C GLY A 401 -3.84 -16.14 -18.58
N LEU A 402 -2.86 -15.79 -17.71
CA LEU A 402 -3.14 -14.95 -16.54
C LEU A 402 -3.65 -13.55 -16.93
N GLY A 403 -3.10 -12.97 -18.01
CA GLY A 403 -3.53 -11.63 -18.47
C GLY A 403 -5.01 -11.61 -18.83
N ASP A 404 -5.43 -12.50 -19.71
CA ASP A 404 -6.82 -12.60 -20.19
C ASP A 404 -7.78 -12.85 -19.00
N PHE A 405 -7.43 -13.77 -18.09
CA PHE A 405 -8.21 -14.03 -16.89
C PHE A 405 -8.38 -12.78 -16.02
N LEU A 406 -7.31 -11.99 -15.84
CA LEU A 406 -7.38 -10.77 -15.02
C LEU A 406 -8.11 -9.63 -15.74
N ASP A 407 -8.14 -9.61 -17.08
CA ASP A 407 -8.97 -8.66 -17.85
C ASP A 407 -10.46 -8.96 -17.66
N ASP A 408 -10.87 -10.24 -17.69
CA ASP A 408 -12.23 -10.67 -17.37
C ASP A 408 -12.58 -10.33 -15.92
N LEU A 409 -11.64 -10.51 -14.98
CA LEU A 409 -11.86 -10.23 -13.57
C LEU A 409 -12.01 -8.73 -13.31
N ASP A 410 -11.23 -7.88 -14.00
CA ASP A 410 -11.36 -6.41 -13.93
C ASP A 410 -12.77 -5.97 -14.35
N ALA A 411 -13.29 -6.53 -15.46
CA ALA A 411 -14.63 -6.22 -15.95
C ALA A 411 -15.70 -6.56 -14.89
N ARG A 412 -15.57 -7.70 -14.22
CA ARG A 412 -16.49 -8.09 -13.14
C ARG A 412 -16.37 -7.21 -11.90
N VAL A 413 -15.14 -6.87 -11.48
CA VAL A 413 -14.94 -5.94 -10.37
C VAL A 413 -15.58 -4.59 -10.67
N ALA A 414 -15.42 -4.07 -11.89
CA ALA A 414 -16.03 -2.82 -12.31
C ALA A 414 -17.57 -2.91 -12.37
N GLU A 415 -18.12 -4.00 -12.93
CA GLU A 415 -19.57 -4.26 -12.98
C GLU A 415 -20.22 -4.20 -11.61
N PHE A 416 -19.53 -4.70 -10.58
CA PHE A 416 -20.02 -4.70 -9.20
C PHE A 416 -19.69 -3.41 -8.43
N GLY A 417 -19.26 -2.36 -9.12
CA GLY A 417 -18.93 -1.07 -8.50
C GLY A 417 -17.66 -1.07 -7.67
N GLY A 418 -16.79 -2.05 -7.90
CA GLY A 418 -15.51 -2.18 -7.25
C GLY A 418 -14.39 -1.41 -7.96
N ARG A 419 -13.18 -1.52 -7.41
CA ARG A 419 -11.98 -0.90 -8.00
C ARG A 419 -10.70 -1.65 -7.69
N LEU A 420 -9.66 -1.39 -8.50
CA LEU A 420 -8.31 -1.90 -8.33
C LEU A 420 -7.42 -0.92 -7.58
N TYR A 421 -6.42 -1.43 -6.89
CA TYR A 421 -5.45 -0.61 -6.16
C TYR A 421 -4.27 -0.22 -7.05
N LEU A 422 -4.09 1.07 -7.33
CA LEU A 422 -3.01 1.62 -8.17
C LEU A 422 -1.60 1.17 -7.77
N ALA A 423 -1.34 1.02 -6.49
CA ALA A 423 -0.02 0.57 -6.02
C ALA A 423 0.27 -0.92 -6.33
N LYS A 424 -0.74 -1.68 -6.76
CA LYS A 424 -0.65 -3.11 -7.09
C LYS A 424 -0.93 -3.39 -8.56
N GLU A 425 -1.69 -2.51 -9.18
CA GLU A 425 -2.10 -2.60 -10.56
C GLU A 425 -0.91 -2.38 -11.51
N SER A 426 -0.82 -3.12 -12.61
CA SER A 426 0.30 -3.03 -13.57
C SER A 426 -0.09 -3.33 -15.02
N ARG A 427 -1.37 -3.58 -15.35
CA ARG A 427 -1.77 -4.08 -16.65
C ARG A 427 -3.12 -3.57 -17.17
N THR A 428 -4.08 -3.18 -16.32
CA THR A 428 -5.42 -2.77 -16.74
C THR A 428 -5.39 -1.61 -17.75
N SER A 429 -6.39 -1.51 -18.61
CA SER A 429 -6.51 -0.43 -19.60
C SER A 429 -6.90 0.90 -18.94
N ALA A 430 -6.66 2.01 -19.64
CA ALA A 430 -7.10 3.33 -19.19
C ALA A 430 -8.64 3.38 -19.06
N GLU A 431 -9.37 2.91 -20.08
CA GLU A 431 -10.83 2.87 -20.07
C GLU A 431 -11.38 2.11 -18.86
N MET A 432 -10.88 0.90 -18.62
CA MET A 432 -11.30 0.08 -17.48
C MET A 432 -10.98 0.78 -16.15
N PHE A 433 -9.78 1.33 -16.01
CA PHE A 433 -9.39 2.03 -14.79
C PHE A 433 -10.26 3.26 -14.52
N HIS A 434 -10.51 4.10 -15.54
CA HIS A 434 -11.36 5.29 -15.41
C HIS A 434 -12.79 4.94 -14.99
N SER A 435 -13.34 3.82 -15.47
CA SER A 435 -14.69 3.37 -15.09
C SER A 435 -14.82 3.01 -13.60
N MET A 436 -13.72 2.62 -12.96
CA MET A 436 -13.70 2.21 -11.55
C MET A 436 -13.58 3.39 -10.56
N TYR A 437 -13.19 4.58 -11.02
CA TYR A 437 -12.95 5.75 -10.17
C TYR A 437 -13.88 6.90 -10.55
N PRO A 438 -15.05 7.03 -9.92
CA PRO A 438 -16.10 7.97 -10.32
C PRO A 438 -15.70 9.43 -10.18
N ARG A 439 -14.65 9.76 -9.38
CA ARG A 439 -14.12 11.11 -9.22
C ARG A 439 -12.85 11.37 -10.05
N MET A 440 -12.61 10.57 -11.08
CA MET A 440 -11.45 10.71 -11.96
C MET A 440 -11.40 12.08 -12.64
N ASP A 441 -12.52 12.57 -13.16
CA ASP A 441 -12.59 13.87 -13.86
C ASP A 441 -12.22 15.03 -12.93
N GLU A 442 -12.65 14.98 -11.68
CA GLU A 442 -12.29 15.94 -10.63
C GLU A 442 -10.77 15.95 -10.40
N TRP A 443 -10.18 14.77 -10.26
CA TRP A 443 -8.74 14.64 -10.08
C TRP A 443 -7.96 15.14 -11.29
N ILE A 444 -8.38 14.78 -12.50
CA ILE A 444 -7.76 15.24 -13.76
C ILE A 444 -7.83 16.77 -13.86
N ALA A 445 -8.99 17.39 -13.51
CA ALA A 445 -9.14 18.84 -13.51
C ALA A 445 -8.17 19.52 -12.54
N THR A 446 -8.03 18.99 -11.33
CA THR A 446 -7.08 19.50 -10.33
C THR A 446 -5.63 19.36 -10.81
N ARG A 447 -5.28 18.20 -11.36
CA ARG A 447 -3.95 17.97 -11.91
C ARG A 447 -3.61 18.92 -13.06
N ARG A 448 -4.53 19.10 -14.04
CA ARG A 448 -4.31 20.02 -15.18
C ARG A 448 -4.17 21.48 -14.74
N ARG A 449 -4.81 21.89 -13.65
CA ARG A 449 -4.66 23.22 -13.07
C ARG A 449 -3.24 23.45 -12.56
N ILE A 450 -2.62 22.44 -11.93
CA ILE A 450 -1.31 22.56 -11.28
C ILE A 450 -0.14 22.10 -12.14
N ASP A 451 -0.39 21.23 -13.10
CA ASP A 451 0.59 20.70 -14.05
C ASP A 451 0.02 20.66 -15.50
N PRO A 452 -0.22 21.81 -16.13
CA PRO A 452 -0.83 21.89 -17.46
C PRO A 452 0.07 21.29 -18.56
N ASP A 453 1.38 21.27 -18.35
CA ASP A 453 2.38 20.81 -19.32
C ASP A 453 2.81 19.35 -19.14
N GLY A 454 2.27 18.64 -18.14
CA GLY A 454 2.58 17.25 -17.86
C GLY A 454 4.04 17.05 -17.44
N VAL A 455 4.54 17.88 -16.54
CA VAL A 455 5.88 17.79 -15.95
C VAL A 455 6.02 16.54 -15.12
N PHE A 456 4.99 16.23 -14.29
CA PHE A 456 4.98 15.00 -13.49
C PHE A 456 4.40 13.84 -14.30
N MET A 457 5.23 12.82 -14.56
CA MET A 457 4.89 11.74 -15.46
C MET A 457 5.54 10.42 -15.03
N SER A 458 4.79 9.33 -15.11
CA SER A 458 5.28 7.97 -14.91
C SER A 458 4.85 7.04 -16.05
N ASP A 459 5.40 5.83 -16.08
CA ASP A 459 4.97 4.81 -17.04
C ASP A 459 3.50 4.42 -16.81
N MET A 460 3.06 4.36 -15.54
CA MET A 460 1.66 4.16 -15.18
C MET A 460 0.77 5.31 -15.69
N ALA A 461 1.18 6.57 -15.51
CA ALA A 461 0.39 7.72 -15.96
C ALA A 461 0.18 7.71 -17.47
N ARG A 462 1.20 7.33 -18.24
CA ARG A 462 1.08 7.18 -19.70
C ARG A 462 0.18 6.03 -20.10
N ARG A 463 0.27 4.89 -19.42
CA ARG A 463 -0.55 3.70 -19.70
C ARG A 463 -2.03 3.90 -19.35
N LEU A 464 -2.30 4.60 -18.26
CA LEU A 464 -3.66 4.85 -17.76
C LEU A 464 -4.24 6.19 -18.21
N GLU A 465 -3.53 6.92 -19.08
CA GLU A 465 -3.95 8.23 -19.63
C GLU A 465 -4.36 9.22 -18.53
N LEU A 466 -3.56 9.29 -17.46
CA LEU A 466 -3.78 10.17 -16.31
C LEU A 466 -3.19 11.58 -16.57
N ASN A 467 -3.48 12.21 -17.71
CA ASN A 467 -2.92 13.50 -18.13
C ASN A 467 -3.93 14.63 -18.07
#